data_b507a997f4af3bd7bc1cf65b4e454e33
#
_entry.id   b507a997f4af3bd7bc1cf65b4e454e33
#
_cell.length_a   1.000
_cell.length_b   1.000
_cell.length_c   1.000
_cell.angle_alpha   90.00
_cell.angle_beta   90.00
_cell.angle_gamma   90.00
#
_symmetry.space_group_name_H-M   'P 1'
#
loop_
_entity.id
_entity.type
_entity.pdbx_description
1 polymer ?
#
loop_
_entity_poly.entity_id
_entity_poly.type
_entity_poly.pdbx_seq_one_letter_code
_entity_poly.pdbx_strand_id
1 'polypeptide(L)'
;MKKESSVARALKEVPLFAARYENFLKRLENQGASESTIRNYGYNLALICLEHGRLPEAITDDEYVEYYNKLRKRKASGSHMLHAVYCVRKYFSLFELPCPLSANPPIPARHTLPEVLSERELRELLRACEDLREKTLVGILLDTGMRKGEALSLELRDLDFDRGKVHIREGKRRKDRYVPFSRNMQKVVRAYMREKKPAVYLFEQEAGRAMGKWWPSKVLASAVGRTSITKHVRSHTLRHSYAVTMLEHGVDIRHIQQWLGHKRLETTAIYLNIAETHSDQRWVGPTDLIFPVKA
;
A
#
# COMPACT_ATOMS: atom_id res chain seq x y z
N MET A 1 -18.33 -26.52 -0.32
CA MET A 1 -19.28 -25.41 -0.08
C MET A 1 -18.50 -24.11 0.11
N LYS A 2 -18.76 -23.07 -0.71
CA LYS A 2 -18.18 -21.74 -0.48
C LYS A 2 -18.76 -21.18 0.82
N LYS A 3 -17.88 -20.82 1.76
CA LYS A 3 -18.28 -20.18 3.03
C LYS A 3 -19.00 -18.86 2.72
N GLU A 4 -20.22 -18.69 3.20
CA GLU A 4 -21.01 -17.48 3.00
C GLU A 4 -20.26 -16.25 3.53
N SER A 5 -20.33 -15.11 2.83
CA SER A 5 -19.62 -13.90 3.25
C SER A 5 -20.21 -13.33 4.54
N SER A 6 -19.37 -12.70 5.38
CA SER A 6 -19.86 -12.08 6.63
C SER A 6 -20.96 -11.04 6.39
N VAL A 7 -20.89 -10.30 5.28
CA VAL A 7 -21.93 -9.34 4.90
C VAL A 7 -23.25 -10.05 4.58
N ALA A 8 -23.20 -11.14 3.80
CA ALA A 8 -24.40 -11.91 3.46
C ALA A 8 -25.04 -12.53 4.72
N ARG A 9 -24.23 -13.00 5.65
CA ARG A 9 -24.72 -13.50 6.94
C ARG A 9 -25.37 -12.39 7.77
N ALA A 10 -24.73 -11.22 7.90
CA ALA A 10 -25.28 -10.10 8.64
C ALA A 10 -26.63 -9.63 8.09
N LEU A 11 -26.79 -9.63 6.76
CA LEU A 11 -28.06 -9.29 6.09
C LEU A 11 -29.21 -10.23 6.47
N LYS A 12 -28.91 -11.49 6.84
CA LYS A 12 -29.91 -12.49 7.22
C LYS A 12 -30.13 -12.56 8.74
N GLU A 13 -29.04 -12.48 9.50
CA GLU A 13 -29.02 -12.83 10.92
C GLU A 13 -29.26 -11.63 11.83
N VAL A 14 -28.98 -10.38 11.36
CA VAL A 14 -29.06 -9.17 12.21
C VAL A 14 -30.31 -8.35 11.88
N PRO A 15 -31.23 -8.12 12.84
CA PRO A 15 -32.38 -7.27 12.61
C PRO A 15 -32.03 -5.86 12.16
N LEU A 16 -32.81 -5.30 11.23
CA LEU A 16 -32.64 -3.94 10.67
C LEU A 16 -31.33 -3.67 9.95
N PHE A 17 -30.40 -4.66 9.89
CA PHE A 17 -29.07 -4.45 9.30
C PHE A 17 -29.14 -4.07 7.82
N ALA A 18 -30.01 -4.68 7.02
CA ALA A 18 -30.08 -4.45 5.58
C ALA A 18 -30.30 -2.97 5.24
N ALA A 19 -31.34 -2.35 5.78
CA ALA A 19 -31.66 -0.96 5.55
C ALA A 19 -30.57 0.00 6.06
N ARG A 20 -30.03 -0.29 7.26
CA ARG A 20 -28.96 0.52 7.87
C ARG A 20 -27.66 0.39 7.11
N TYR A 21 -27.31 -0.79 6.65
CA TYR A 21 -26.12 -1.07 5.85
C TYR A 21 -26.14 -0.33 4.50
N GLU A 22 -27.26 -0.41 3.78
CA GLU A 22 -27.42 0.30 2.51
C GLU A 22 -27.27 1.83 2.69
N ASN A 23 -27.92 2.39 3.72
CA ASN A 23 -27.81 3.82 4.03
C ASN A 23 -26.35 4.20 4.43
N PHE A 24 -25.66 3.35 5.20
CA PHE A 24 -24.27 3.57 5.57
C PHE A 24 -23.37 3.64 4.34
N LEU A 25 -23.52 2.71 3.39
CA LEU A 25 -22.73 2.70 2.15
C LEU A 25 -23.02 3.95 1.30
N LYS A 26 -24.30 4.33 1.11
CA LYS A 26 -24.69 5.54 0.38
C LYS A 26 -24.08 6.81 1.00
N ARG A 27 -24.07 6.92 2.34
CA ARG A 27 -23.44 8.06 3.03
C ARG A 27 -21.94 8.11 2.84
N LEU A 28 -21.26 6.95 2.80
CA LEU A 28 -19.82 6.85 2.48
C LEU A 28 -19.54 7.29 1.03
N GLU A 29 -20.35 6.87 0.09
CA GLU A 29 -20.27 7.28 -1.32
C GLU A 29 -20.42 8.79 -1.49
N ASN A 30 -21.43 9.38 -0.86
CA ASN A 30 -21.68 10.82 -0.88
C ASN A 30 -20.50 11.63 -0.30
N GLN A 31 -19.73 11.06 0.62
CA GLN A 31 -18.49 11.66 1.12
C GLN A 31 -17.27 11.41 0.20
N GLY A 32 -17.47 10.77 -0.94
CA GLY A 32 -16.43 10.49 -1.92
C GLY A 32 -15.46 9.40 -1.49
N ALA A 33 -15.89 8.47 -0.62
CA ALA A 33 -15.09 7.30 -0.25
C ALA A 33 -14.81 6.41 -1.47
N SER A 34 -13.61 5.80 -1.52
CA SER A 34 -13.28 4.85 -2.59
C SER A 34 -14.03 3.54 -2.41
N GLU A 35 -14.25 2.78 -3.52
CA GLU A 35 -14.85 1.44 -3.44
C GLU A 35 -14.19 0.52 -2.41
N SER A 36 -12.84 0.57 -2.31
CA SER A 36 -12.09 -0.23 -1.35
C SER A 36 -12.36 0.18 0.09
N THR A 37 -12.54 1.49 0.33
CA THR A 37 -12.91 2.05 1.63
C THR A 37 -14.31 1.63 2.02
N ILE A 38 -15.26 1.75 1.10
CA ILE A 38 -16.68 1.37 1.30
C ILE A 38 -16.76 -0.12 1.62
N ARG A 39 -16.08 -0.96 0.83
CA ARG A 39 -16.04 -2.41 1.06
C ARG A 39 -15.45 -2.78 2.41
N ASN A 40 -14.35 -2.11 2.82
CA ASN A 40 -13.69 -2.37 4.09
C ASN A 40 -14.57 -1.95 5.28
N TYR A 41 -15.17 -0.77 5.23
CA TYR A 41 -16.10 -0.32 6.25
C TYR A 41 -17.37 -1.20 6.32
N GLY A 42 -17.94 -1.56 5.17
CA GLY A 42 -19.08 -2.46 5.12
C GLY A 42 -18.79 -3.84 5.71
N TYR A 43 -17.61 -4.39 5.42
CA TYR A 43 -17.17 -5.66 6.00
C TYR A 43 -17.01 -5.58 7.53
N ASN A 44 -16.34 -4.53 8.04
CA ASN A 44 -16.14 -4.36 9.49
C ASN A 44 -17.46 -4.09 10.21
N LEU A 45 -18.38 -3.33 9.63
CA LEU A 45 -19.72 -3.13 10.17
C LEU A 45 -20.48 -4.46 10.31
N ALA A 46 -20.43 -5.29 9.26
CA ALA A 46 -21.05 -6.62 9.28
C ALA A 46 -20.47 -7.52 10.39
N LEU A 47 -19.14 -7.50 10.58
CA LEU A 47 -18.50 -8.30 11.64
C LEU A 47 -18.94 -7.87 13.04
N ILE A 48 -19.00 -6.56 13.30
CA ILE A 48 -19.42 -6.02 14.60
C ILE A 48 -20.88 -6.37 14.87
N CYS A 49 -21.75 -6.17 13.89
CA CYS A 49 -23.18 -6.47 14.04
C CYS A 49 -23.44 -7.98 14.19
N LEU A 50 -22.68 -8.84 13.51
CA LEU A 50 -22.79 -10.31 13.70
C LEU A 50 -22.34 -10.77 15.08
N GLU A 51 -21.28 -10.18 15.64
CA GLU A 51 -20.80 -10.56 16.98
C GLU A 51 -21.84 -10.26 18.06
N HIS A 52 -22.64 -9.18 17.88
CA HIS A 52 -23.61 -8.72 18.90
C HIS A 52 -25.08 -8.99 18.52
N GLY A 53 -25.36 -9.44 17.30
CA GLY A 53 -26.74 -9.68 16.81
C GLY A 53 -27.57 -8.40 16.66
N ARG A 54 -26.97 -7.19 16.67
CA ARG A 54 -27.66 -5.90 16.65
C ARG A 54 -26.82 -4.80 16.03
N LEU A 55 -27.42 -3.62 15.81
CA LEU A 55 -26.76 -2.45 15.25
C LEU A 55 -25.82 -1.77 16.26
N PRO A 56 -24.81 -1.00 15.80
CA PRO A 56 -23.80 -0.37 16.67
C PRO A 56 -24.38 0.52 17.78
N GLU A 57 -25.46 1.24 17.52
CA GLU A 57 -26.11 2.12 18.51
C GLU A 57 -26.79 1.36 19.66
N ALA A 58 -27.05 0.08 19.50
CA ALA A 58 -27.64 -0.78 20.52
C ALA A 58 -26.58 -1.56 21.33
N ILE A 59 -25.30 -1.38 21.01
CA ILE A 59 -24.17 -2.04 21.70
C ILE A 59 -23.73 -1.13 22.87
N THR A 60 -23.62 -1.71 24.06
CA THR A 60 -23.19 -0.98 25.25
C THR A 60 -21.68 -0.74 25.31
N ASP A 61 -21.23 0.17 26.16
CA ASP A 61 -19.82 0.44 26.39
C ASP A 61 -19.04 -0.81 26.80
N ASP A 62 -19.55 -1.60 27.71
CA ASP A 62 -18.91 -2.84 28.19
C ASP A 62 -18.78 -3.87 27.08
N GLU A 63 -19.78 -3.98 26.21
CA GLU A 63 -19.74 -4.89 25.07
C GLU A 63 -18.70 -4.47 24.03
N TYR A 64 -18.48 -3.17 23.79
CA TYR A 64 -17.37 -2.70 22.96
C TYR A 64 -16.03 -3.07 23.57
N VAL A 65 -15.84 -2.90 24.89
CA VAL A 65 -14.62 -3.32 25.59
C VAL A 65 -14.39 -4.82 25.40
N GLU A 66 -15.44 -5.63 25.58
CA GLU A 66 -15.36 -7.08 25.42
C GLU A 66 -15.02 -7.46 23.97
N TYR A 67 -15.65 -6.84 22.99
CA TYR A 67 -15.37 -7.05 21.57
C TYR A 67 -13.90 -6.82 21.23
N TYR A 68 -13.33 -5.69 21.64
CA TYR A 68 -11.92 -5.39 21.37
C TYR A 68 -10.98 -6.31 22.14
N ASN A 69 -11.33 -6.73 23.33
CA ASN A 69 -10.58 -7.73 24.10
C ASN A 69 -10.61 -9.12 23.41
N LYS A 70 -11.75 -9.51 22.85
CA LYS A 70 -11.86 -10.72 22.01
C LYS A 70 -10.95 -10.64 20.79
N LEU A 71 -10.91 -9.49 20.09
CA LEU A 71 -10.01 -9.29 18.95
C LEU A 71 -8.53 -9.41 19.37
N ARG A 72 -8.14 -8.85 20.53
CA ARG A 72 -6.78 -8.99 21.08
C ARG A 72 -6.44 -10.43 21.41
N LYS A 73 -7.32 -11.15 22.10
CA LYS A 73 -7.14 -12.58 22.43
C LYS A 73 -7.00 -13.45 21.19
N ARG A 74 -7.74 -13.16 20.12
CA ARG A 74 -7.63 -13.84 18.81
C ARG A 74 -6.38 -13.43 18.01
N LYS A 75 -5.47 -12.62 18.61
CA LYS A 75 -4.26 -12.09 17.96
C LYS A 75 -4.54 -11.36 16.64
N ALA A 76 -5.68 -10.67 16.56
CA ALA A 76 -5.99 -9.85 15.40
C ALA A 76 -4.88 -8.83 15.15
N SER A 77 -4.54 -8.59 13.87
CA SER A 77 -3.51 -7.61 13.53
C SER A 77 -3.91 -6.20 14.00
N GLY A 78 -2.93 -5.37 14.37
CA GLY A 78 -3.19 -3.98 14.75
C GLY A 78 -3.97 -3.21 13.66
N SER A 79 -3.73 -3.52 12.39
CA SER A 79 -4.48 -2.96 11.27
C SER A 79 -5.95 -3.38 11.29
N HIS A 80 -6.26 -4.64 11.62
CA HIS A 80 -7.65 -5.11 11.73
C HIS A 80 -8.38 -4.41 12.87
N MET A 81 -7.72 -4.27 14.02
CA MET A 81 -8.29 -3.53 15.16
C MET A 81 -8.56 -2.07 14.81
N LEU A 82 -7.59 -1.39 14.14
CA LEU A 82 -7.77 -0.01 13.67
C LEU A 82 -8.95 0.13 12.73
N HIS A 83 -9.12 -0.80 11.79
CA HIS A 83 -10.25 -0.78 10.87
C HIS A 83 -11.60 -0.96 11.59
N ALA A 84 -11.67 -1.83 12.59
CA ALA A 84 -12.87 -2.00 13.40
C ALA A 84 -13.22 -0.69 14.15
N VAL A 85 -12.25 -0.09 14.84
CA VAL A 85 -12.43 1.18 15.56
C VAL A 85 -12.85 2.31 14.62
N TYR A 86 -12.15 2.48 13.50
CA TYR A 86 -12.49 3.53 12.52
C TYR A 86 -13.86 3.30 11.88
N CYS A 87 -14.28 2.05 11.70
CA CYS A 87 -15.61 1.71 11.21
C CYS A 87 -16.69 2.18 12.17
N VAL A 88 -16.55 1.86 13.47
CA VAL A 88 -17.51 2.29 14.53
C VAL A 88 -17.57 3.81 14.59
N ARG A 89 -16.44 4.49 14.73
CA ARG A 89 -16.39 5.96 14.75
C ARG A 89 -17.03 6.59 13.53
N LYS A 90 -16.76 6.02 12.34
CA LYS A 90 -17.32 6.50 11.09
C LYS A 90 -18.84 6.31 11.04
N TYR A 91 -19.33 5.17 11.54
CA TYR A 91 -20.75 4.88 11.65
C TYR A 91 -21.45 5.95 12.51
N PHE A 92 -21.02 6.14 13.75
CA PHE A 92 -21.61 7.13 14.66
C PHE A 92 -21.55 8.55 14.08
N SER A 93 -20.43 8.94 13.48
CA SER A 93 -20.28 10.24 12.81
C SER A 93 -21.24 10.43 11.63
N LEU A 94 -21.47 9.39 10.81
CA LEU A 94 -22.35 9.48 9.64
C LEU A 94 -23.83 9.56 10.01
N PHE A 95 -24.20 8.95 11.13
CA PHE A 95 -25.58 8.97 11.61
C PHE A 95 -25.83 10.03 12.68
N GLU A 96 -24.82 10.89 12.96
CA GLU A 96 -24.89 11.97 13.95
C GLU A 96 -25.30 11.47 15.35
N LEU A 97 -24.84 10.26 15.69
CA LEU A 97 -25.10 9.62 16.96
C LEU A 97 -23.91 9.84 17.94
N PRO A 98 -24.18 9.92 19.26
CA PRO A 98 -23.11 9.98 20.24
C PRO A 98 -22.28 8.69 20.22
N CYS A 99 -20.97 8.83 19.94
CA CYS A 99 -20.08 7.67 19.88
C CYS A 99 -19.64 7.29 21.31
N PRO A 100 -19.84 6.05 21.75
CA PRO A 100 -19.38 5.58 23.05
C PRO A 100 -17.87 5.76 23.22
N LEU A 101 -17.40 6.11 24.43
CA LEU A 101 -15.97 6.31 24.71
C LEU A 101 -15.18 5.01 24.50
N SER A 102 -15.72 3.89 24.91
CA SER A 102 -15.15 2.54 24.76
C SER A 102 -15.06 2.07 23.30
N ALA A 103 -15.84 2.64 22.40
CA ALA A 103 -15.74 2.38 20.97
C ALA A 103 -14.42 2.90 20.35
N ASN A 104 -13.62 3.64 21.10
CA ASN A 104 -12.37 4.23 20.67
C ASN A 104 -11.19 3.87 21.60
N PRO A 105 -10.86 2.58 21.78
CA PRO A 105 -9.75 2.19 22.63
C PRO A 105 -8.42 2.69 22.07
N PRO A 106 -7.43 2.98 22.92
CA PRO A 106 -6.08 3.24 22.48
C PRO A 106 -5.51 1.97 21.82
N ILE A 107 -5.12 2.08 20.57
CA ILE A 107 -4.48 1.00 19.83
C ILE A 107 -3.00 1.27 19.81
N PRO A 108 -2.16 0.41 20.42
CA PRO A 108 -0.72 0.57 20.36
C PRO A 108 -0.26 0.57 18.91
N ALA A 109 0.38 1.64 18.49
CA ALA A 109 1.07 1.67 17.20
C ALA A 109 2.24 0.69 17.28
N ARG A 110 2.11 -0.47 16.68
CA ARG A 110 3.27 -1.34 16.45
C ARG A 110 4.03 -0.79 15.26
N HIS A 111 5.10 -0.07 15.54
CA HIS A 111 6.07 0.34 14.53
C HIS A 111 6.98 -0.85 14.22
N THR A 112 6.51 -1.81 13.42
CA THR A 112 7.41 -2.79 12.81
C THR A 112 8.06 -2.13 11.61
N LEU A 113 9.38 -2.18 11.55
CA LEU A 113 10.10 -1.72 10.37
C LEU A 113 9.63 -2.51 9.14
N PRO A 114 9.42 -1.86 8.01
CA PRO A 114 9.03 -2.56 6.80
C PRO A 114 10.14 -3.50 6.32
N GLU A 115 9.74 -4.64 5.80
CA GLU A 115 10.63 -5.60 5.19
C GLU A 115 11.14 -5.05 3.85
N VAL A 116 12.46 -5.08 3.64
CA VAL A 116 13.14 -4.62 2.43
C VAL A 116 14.01 -5.72 1.86
N LEU A 117 14.23 -5.70 0.56
CA LEU A 117 15.13 -6.60 -0.14
C LEU A 117 16.50 -5.94 -0.29
N SER A 118 17.55 -6.71 -0.04
CA SER A 118 18.93 -6.30 -0.34
C SER A 118 19.13 -6.19 -1.86
N GLU A 119 20.20 -5.51 -2.28
CA GLU A 119 20.54 -5.43 -3.71
C GLU A 119 20.73 -6.82 -4.33
N ARG A 120 21.29 -7.78 -3.59
CA ARG A 120 21.45 -9.15 -4.06
C ARG A 120 20.10 -9.80 -4.33
N GLU A 121 19.15 -9.69 -3.38
CA GLU A 121 17.79 -10.21 -3.53
C GLU A 121 17.02 -9.53 -4.67
N LEU A 122 17.20 -8.21 -4.85
CA LEU A 122 16.59 -7.46 -5.96
C LEU A 122 17.13 -7.93 -7.31
N ARG A 123 18.43 -8.17 -7.43
CA ARG A 123 19.04 -8.74 -8.66
C ARG A 123 18.54 -10.15 -8.93
N GLU A 124 18.42 -10.98 -7.89
CA GLU A 124 17.89 -12.35 -8.00
C GLU A 124 16.43 -12.32 -8.48
N LEU A 125 15.60 -11.49 -7.89
CA LEU A 125 14.19 -11.33 -8.28
C LEU A 125 14.03 -10.88 -9.73
N LEU A 126 14.82 -9.91 -10.20
CA LEU A 126 14.78 -9.44 -11.59
C LEU A 126 15.25 -10.51 -12.60
N ARG A 127 16.21 -11.36 -12.19
CA ARG A 127 16.68 -12.49 -13.03
C ARG A 127 15.67 -13.63 -13.09
N ALA A 128 14.88 -13.81 -12.04
CA ALA A 128 13.84 -14.83 -11.94
C ALA A 128 12.57 -14.50 -12.74
N CYS A 129 12.45 -13.29 -13.32
CA CYS A 129 11.37 -12.95 -14.24
C CYS A 129 11.50 -13.73 -15.54
N GLU A 130 10.47 -14.46 -15.95
CA GLU A 130 10.48 -15.38 -17.09
C GLU A 130 10.36 -14.66 -18.43
N ASP A 131 9.55 -13.61 -18.48
CA ASP A 131 9.30 -12.87 -19.72
C ASP A 131 9.48 -11.35 -19.56
N LEU A 132 9.44 -10.64 -20.69
CA LEU A 132 9.57 -9.18 -20.70
C LEU A 132 8.42 -8.48 -19.94
N ARG A 133 7.24 -9.07 -19.87
CA ARG A 133 6.09 -8.49 -19.16
C ARG A 133 6.32 -8.53 -17.65
N GLU A 134 6.74 -9.68 -17.09
CA GLU A 134 7.12 -9.81 -15.69
C GLU A 134 8.28 -8.87 -15.35
N LYS A 135 9.34 -8.90 -16.16
CA LYS A 135 10.52 -8.07 -15.97
C LYS A 135 10.21 -6.57 -16.02
N THR A 136 9.30 -6.16 -16.91
CA THR A 136 8.85 -4.77 -17.00
C THR A 136 8.04 -4.38 -15.77
N LEU A 137 7.13 -5.22 -15.30
CA LEU A 137 6.33 -4.92 -14.12
C LEU A 137 7.19 -4.82 -12.86
N VAL A 138 7.99 -5.84 -12.57
CA VAL A 138 8.85 -5.87 -11.38
C VAL A 138 9.86 -4.74 -11.45
N GLY A 139 10.48 -4.54 -12.61
CA GLY A 139 11.47 -3.51 -12.84
C GLY A 139 10.91 -2.09 -12.67
N ILE A 140 9.76 -1.77 -13.24
CA ILE A 140 9.20 -0.41 -13.13
C ILE A 140 8.72 -0.09 -11.70
N LEU A 141 8.17 -1.10 -10.99
CA LEU A 141 7.81 -0.95 -9.58
C LEU A 141 9.03 -0.66 -8.70
N LEU A 142 10.16 -1.31 -9.00
CA LEU A 142 11.42 -1.10 -8.31
C LEU A 142 12.08 0.21 -8.72
N ASP A 143 12.13 0.53 -10.00
CA ASP A 143 12.84 1.70 -10.55
C ASP A 143 12.21 3.05 -10.17
N THR A 144 10.90 3.06 -9.97
CA THR A 144 10.13 4.28 -9.71
C THR A 144 9.52 4.35 -8.32
N GLY A 145 9.49 3.25 -7.58
CA GLY A 145 8.81 3.15 -6.29
C GLY A 145 7.30 3.40 -6.36
N MET A 146 6.67 3.38 -7.55
CA MET A 146 5.23 3.61 -7.71
C MET A 146 4.38 2.52 -7.05
N ARG A 147 3.12 2.85 -6.76
CA ARG A 147 2.16 1.86 -6.24
C ARG A 147 1.71 0.93 -7.36
N LYS A 148 1.36 -0.32 -7.04
CA LYS A 148 0.86 -1.29 -8.04
C LYS A 148 -0.34 -0.79 -8.84
N GLY A 149 -1.22 -0.01 -8.20
CA GLY A 149 -2.37 0.58 -8.89
C GLY A 149 -1.96 1.66 -9.89
N GLU A 150 -0.93 2.46 -9.57
CA GLU A 150 -0.36 3.46 -10.46
C GLU A 150 0.31 2.79 -11.68
N ALA A 151 1.03 1.69 -11.46
CA ALA A 151 1.61 0.92 -12.56
C ALA A 151 0.54 0.34 -13.51
N LEU A 152 -0.60 -0.12 -12.97
CA LEU A 152 -1.69 -0.66 -13.79
C LEU A 152 -2.44 0.42 -14.58
N SER A 153 -2.48 1.66 -14.07
CA SER A 153 -3.12 2.79 -14.74
C SER A 153 -2.14 3.63 -15.59
N LEU A 154 -0.88 3.19 -15.69
CA LEU A 154 0.15 3.90 -16.43
C LEU A 154 -0.12 3.81 -17.94
N GLU A 155 -0.36 4.95 -18.56
CA GLU A 155 -0.56 5.04 -20.01
C GLU A 155 0.76 5.27 -20.73
N LEU A 156 0.82 4.91 -22.02
CA LEU A 156 2.02 5.07 -22.85
C LEU A 156 2.46 6.53 -22.93
N ARG A 157 1.51 7.47 -22.97
CA ARG A 157 1.78 8.92 -22.99
C ARG A 157 2.38 9.48 -21.70
N ASP A 158 2.39 8.68 -20.62
CA ASP A 158 2.96 9.06 -19.34
C ASP A 158 4.47 8.78 -19.26
N LEU A 159 5.02 8.08 -20.27
CA LEU A 159 6.44 7.71 -20.36
C LEU A 159 7.22 8.75 -21.16
N ASP A 160 7.92 9.65 -20.49
CA ASP A 160 8.82 10.61 -21.11
C ASP A 160 10.23 10.01 -21.20
N PHE A 161 10.51 9.40 -22.33
CA PHE A 161 11.81 8.76 -22.58
C PHE A 161 12.94 9.77 -22.80
N ASP A 162 12.62 10.96 -23.25
CA ASP A 162 13.64 11.99 -23.56
C ASP A 162 14.13 12.65 -22.27
N ARG A 163 13.20 12.95 -21.36
CA ARG A 163 13.53 13.52 -20.05
C ARG A 163 13.85 12.47 -18.99
N GLY A 164 13.66 11.18 -19.30
CA GLY A 164 13.84 10.08 -18.34
C GLY A 164 12.90 10.19 -17.15
N LYS A 165 11.62 10.44 -17.37
CA LYS A 165 10.61 10.63 -16.32
C LYS A 165 9.34 9.86 -16.65
N VAL A 166 8.65 9.43 -15.58
CA VAL A 166 7.30 8.88 -15.65
C VAL A 166 6.35 9.85 -14.96
N HIS A 167 5.27 10.20 -15.65
CA HIS A 167 4.18 10.99 -15.08
C HIS A 167 3.20 10.06 -14.35
N ILE A 168 3.11 10.17 -13.04
CA ILE A 168 2.17 9.40 -12.23
C ILE A 168 0.97 10.30 -11.94
N ARG A 169 -0.15 9.97 -12.60
CA ARG A 169 -1.42 10.63 -12.38
C ARG A 169 -2.07 10.06 -11.11
N GLU A 170 -2.34 10.92 -10.17
CA GLU A 170 -3.06 10.54 -8.96
C GLU A 170 -4.54 10.93 -9.12
N GLY A 171 -5.42 9.91 -9.08
CA GLY A 171 -6.88 10.13 -9.08
C GLY A 171 -7.34 11.03 -7.92
N LYS A 172 -8.66 11.33 -7.88
CA LYS A 172 -9.36 12.27 -6.97
C LYS A 172 -8.58 12.69 -5.70
N ARG A 173 -8.23 13.99 -5.59
CA ARG A 173 -7.63 14.71 -4.45
C ARG A 173 -6.14 14.47 -4.16
N ARG A 174 -5.36 13.90 -5.09
CA ARG A 174 -3.91 13.82 -4.97
C ARG A 174 -3.27 14.58 -6.11
N LYS A 175 -2.06 15.10 -5.88
CA LYS A 175 -1.31 15.84 -6.91
C LYS A 175 -0.56 14.86 -7.79
N ASP A 176 -0.60 15.10 -9.10
CA ASP A 176 0.25 14.42 -10.06
C ASP A 176 1.72 14.63 -9.73
N ARG A 177 2.54 13.67 -10.06
CA ARG A 177 3.98 13.77 -9.84
C ARG A 177 4.79 13.12 -10.96
N TYR A 178 6.01 13.60 -11.12
CA TYR A 178 7.00 12.99 -11.98
C TYR A 178 8.02 12.23 -11.15
N VAL A 179 8.37 11.02 -11.59
CA VAL A 179 9.40 10.20 -10.95
C VAL A 179 10.52 9.92 -11.96
N PRO A 180 11.77 9.79 -11.53
CA PRO A 180 12.87 9.38 -12.39
C PRO A 180 12.60 8.03 -13.03
N PHE A 181 13.12 7.85 -14.23
CA PHE A 181 13.00 6.65 -15.03
C PHE A 181 14.37 6.30 -15.60
N SER A 182 15.00 5.28 -15.05
CA SER A 182 16.39 4.95 -15.38
C SER A 182 16.57 4.52 -16.84
N ARG A 183 17.73 4.80 -17.41
CA ARG A 183 18.07 4.40 -18.79
C ARG A 183 17.95 2.89 -19.01
N ASN A 184 18.32 2.09 -18.02
CA ASN A 184 18.20 0.62 -18.12
C ASN A 184 16.73 0.21 -18.16
N MET A 185 15.88 0.80 -17.33
CA MET A 185 14.45 0.48 -17.34
C MET A 185 13.76 0.98 -18.61
N GLN A 186 14.17 2.14 -19.16
CA GLN A 186 13.70 2.61 -20.47
C GLN A 186 13.98 1.59 -21.58
N LYS A 187 15.17 0.96 -21.61
CA LYS A 187 15.50 -0.10 -22.58
C LYS A 187 14.56 -1.30 -22.44
N VAL A 188 14.29 -1.74 -21.22
CA VAL A 188 13.37 -2.86 -20.93
C VAL A 188 11.95 -2.53 -21.39
N VAL A 189 11.45 -1.35 -21.04
CA VAL A 189 10.10 -0.90 -21.43
C VAL A 189 9.98 -0.77 -22.95
N ARG A 190 10.98 -0.20 -23.65
CA ARG A 190 10.97 -0.11 -25.10
C ARG A 190 10.98 -1.52 -25.78
N ALA A 191 11.71 -2.47 -25.22
CA ALA A 191 11.71 -3.85 -25.71
C ALA A 191 10.33 -4.50 -25.51
N TYR A 192 9.73 -4.33 -24.34
CA TYR A 192 8.39 -4.79 -24.03
C TYR A 192 7.33 -4.18 -24.96
N MET A 193 7.37 -2.85 -25.16
CA MET A 193 6.45 -2.15 -26.08
C MET A 193 6.56 -2.63 -27.52
N ARG A 194 7.79 -2.95 -28.01
CA ARG A 194 7.99 -3.52 -29.35
C ARG A 194 7.41 -4.92 -29.49
N GLU A 195 7.53 -5.73 -28.43
CA GLU A 195 7.03 -7.12 -28.44
C GLU A 195 5.51 -7.19 -28.29
N LYS A 196 4.97 -6.50 -27.29
CA LYS A 196 3.55 -6.62 -26.92
C LYS A 196 2.63 -5.61 -27.60
N LYS A 197 3.18 -4.50 -28.14
CA LYS A 197 2.48 -3.43 -28.85
C LYS A 197 1.21 -2.94 -28.12
N PRO A 198 1.33 -2.53 -26.84
CA PRO A 198 0.19 -2.03 -26.10
C PRO A 198 -0.39 -0.78 -26.78
N ALA A 199 -1.72 -0.58 -26.69
CA ALA A 199 -2.43 0.49 -27.38
C ALA A 199 -2.56 1.76 -26.52
N VAL A 200 -2.93 1.63 -25.24
CA VAL A 200 -3.21 2.75 -24.34
C VAL A 200 -2.40 2.62 -23.05
N TYR A 201 -2.58 1.53 -22.31
CA TYR A 201 -1.89 1.29 -21.05
C TYR A 201 -0.59 0.53 -21.27
N LEU A 202 0.40 0.79 -20.43
CA LEU A 202 1.65 0.00 -20.51
C LEU A 202 1.38 -1.50 -20.30
N PHE A 203 0.46 -1.84 -19.39
CA PHE A 203 0.08 -3.23 -19.12
C PHE A 203 -1.38 -3.48 -19.48
N GLU A 204 -1.60 -4.10 -20.62
CA GLU A 204 -2.91 -4.44 -21.15
C GLU A 204 -3.18 -5.93 -21.11
N GLN A 205 -4.42 -6.30 -20.82
CA GLN A 205 -4.97 -7.63 -21.00
C GLN A 205 -5.44 -7.82 -22.46
N GLU A 206 -6.11 -6.80 -22.98
CA GLU A 206 -6.59 -6.63 -24.34
C GLU A 206 -6.37 -5.17 -24.75
N ALA A 207 -6.35 -4.85 -26.04
CA ALA A 207 -6.10 -3.51 -26.53
C ALA A 207 -7.02 -2.47 -25.86
N GLY A 208 -6.42 -1.48 -25.23
CA GLY A 208 -7.14 -0.41 -24.50
C GLY A 208 -7.73 -0.84 -23.14
N ARG A 209 -7.49 -2.06 -22.67
CA ARG A 209 -7.97 -2.54 -21.36
C ARG A 209 -6.82 -2.89 -20.43
N ALA A 210 -6.68 -2.15 -19.36
CA ALA A 210 -5.63 -2.38 -18.35
C ALA A 210 -5.72 -3.78 -17.70
N MET A 211 -4.58 -4.31 -17.28
CA MET A 211 -4.50 -5.56 -16.53
C MET A 211 -5.29 -5.49 -15.20
N GLY A 212 -5.82 -6.64 -14.78
CA GLY A 212 -6.61 -6.76 -13.56
C GLY A 212 -5.81 -6.47 -12.28
N LYS A 213 -6.49 -5.96 -11.24
CA LYS A 213 -5.90 -5.53 -9.95
C LYS A 213 -5.08 -6.61 -9.22
N TRP A 214 -5.34 -7.89 -9.50
CA TRP A 214 -4.66 -9.04 -8.87
C TRP A 214 -3.41 -9.48 -9.62
N TRP A 215 -3.28 -9.09 -10.89
CA TRP A 215 -2.19 -9.53 -11.75
C TRP A 215 -0.79 -9.18 -11.19
N PRO A 216 -0.48 -7.96 -10.71
CA PRO A 216 0.84 -7.68 -10.16
C PRO A 216 1.23 -8.55 -8.97
N SER A 217 0.24 -8.89 -8.13
CA SER A 217 0.50 -9.76 -6.97
C SER A 217 0.76 -11.20 -7.41
N LYS A 218 0.09 -11.68 -8.47
CA LYS A 218 0.33 -13.01 -9.05
C LYS A 218 1.73 -13.10 -9.67
N VAL A 219 2.11 -12.08 -10.45
CA VAL A 219 3.45 -12.00 -11.06
C VAL A 219 4.54 -12.02 -9.99
N LEU A 220 4.42 -11.16 -8.97
CA LEU A 220 5.40 -11.12 -7.89
C LEU A 220 5.50 -12.44 -7.14
N ALA A 221 4.37 -13.07 -6.79
CA ALA A 221 4.37 -14.36 -6.11
C ALA A 221 5.06 -15.45 -6.95
N SER A 222 4.79 -15.46 -8.27
CA SER A 222 5.42 -16.39 -9.21
C SER A 222 6.93 -16.14 -9.31
N ALA A 223 7.36 -14.89 -9.50
CA ALA A 223 8.78 -14.54 -9.61
C ALA A 223 9.55 -14.87 -8.33
N VAL A 224 8.99 -14.54 -7.15
CA VAL A 224 9.59 -14.88 -5.85
C VAL A 224 9.70 -16.38 -5.64
N GLY A 225 8.69 -17.16 -6.05
CA GLY A 225 8.72 -18.62 -5.95
C GLY A 225 9.85 -19.29 -6.74
N ARG A 226 10.52 -18.56 -7.65
CA ARG A 226 11.70 -18.99 -8.42
C ARG A 226 13.02 -18.50 -7.84
N THR A 227 13.00 -17.92 -6.65
CA THR A 227 14.18 -17.36 -5.96
C THR A 227 14.44 -18.07 -4.64
N SER A 228 15.60 -17.79 -4.04
CA SER A 228 15.93 -18.20 -2.68
C SER A 228 15.41 -17.24 -1.60
N ILE A 229 14.64 -16.21 -1.98
CA ILE A 229 14.17 -15.16 -1.08
C ILE A 229 13.12 -15.74 -0.12
N THR A 230 13.38 -15.72 1.16
CA THR A 230 12.48 -16.19 2.22
C THR A 230 11.54 -15.10 2.76
N LYS A 231 11.83 -13.85 2.44
CA LYS A 231 11.03 -12.68 2.84
C LYS A 231 9.67 -12.65 2.14
N HIS A 232 8.67 -12.08 2.80
CA HIS A 232 7.34 -11.94 2.22
C HIS A 232 7.25 -10.74 1.25
N VAL A 233 7.52 -10.98 -0.03
CA VAL A 233 7.61 -9.94 -1.06
C VAL A 233 6.24 -9.55 -1.60
N ARG A 234 5.92 -8.28 -1.48
CA ARG A 234 4.75 -7.62 -2.08
C ARG A 234 5.18 -6.39 -2.89
N SER A 235 4.27 -5.79 -3.64
CA SER A 235 4.56 -4.53 -4.35
C SER A 235 5.01 -3.40 -3.41
N HIS A 236 4.53 -3.38 -2.17
CA HIS A 236 5.01 -2.43 -1.16
C HIS A 236 6.42 -2.75 -0.69
N THR A 237 6.83 -4.03 -0.64
CA THR A 237 8.21 -4.41 -0.35
C THR A 237 9.18 -3.83 -1.37
N LEU A 238 8.85 -3.90 -2.67
CA LEU A 238 9.66 -3.27 -3.73
C LEU A 238 9.76 -1.74 -3.56
N ARG A 239 8.65 -1.11 -3.20
CA ARG A 239 8.62 0.34 -2.94
C ARG A 239 9.43 0.72 -1.70
N HIS A 240 9.41 -0.09 -0.64
CA HIS A 240 10.25 0.11 0.54
C HIS A 240 11.73 -0.09 0.20
N SER A 241 12.05 -1.13 -0.57
CA SER A 241 13.41 -1.39 -1.06
C SER A 241 13.92 -0.24 -1.94
N TYR A 242 13.08 0.29 -2.86
CA TYR A 242 13.43 1.49 -3.64
C TYR A 242 13.83 2.65 -2.71
N ALA A 243 13.02 2.96 -1.70
CA ALA A 243 13.29 4.08 -0.82
C ALA A 243 14.59 3.90 -0.03
N VAL A 244 14.83 2.70 0.51
CA VAL A 244 16.05 2.37 1.26
C VAL A 244 17.26 2.41 0.34
N THR A 245 17.21 1.76 -0.82
CA THR A 245 18.32 1.79 -1.80
C THR A 245 18.65 3.23 -2.23
N MET A 246 17.65 4.08 -2.47
CA MET A 246 17.92 5.48 -2.83
C MET A 246 18.59 6.26 -1.69
N LEU A 247 18.18 6.03 -0.43
CA LEU A 247 18.83 6.63 0.75
C LEU A 247 20.28 6.17 0.91
N GLU A 248 20.54 4.88 0.79
CA GLU A 248 21.87 4.27 0.86
C GLU A 248 22.81 4.83 -0.21
N HIS A 249 22.26 5.22 -1.38
CA HIS A 249 23.01 5.88 -2.45
C HIS A 249 23.05 7.43 -2.33
N GLY A 250 22.68 7.98 -1.17
CA GLY A 250 22.84 9.40 -0.85
C GLY A 250 21.78 10.32 -1.46
N VAL A 251 20.65 9.78 -1.94
CA VAL A 251 19.55 10.62 -2.43
C VAL A 251 18.84 11.28 -1.26
N ASP A 252 18.65 12.59 -1.35
CA ASP A 252 17.96 13.36 -0.32
C ASP A 252 16.55 12.87 -0.06
N ILE A 253 16.19 12.71 1.22
CA ILE A 253 14.91 12.17 1.66
C ILE A 253 13.71 12.97 1.16
N ARG A 254 13.87 14.28 0.90
CA ARG A 254 12.82 15.14 0.33
C ARG A 254 12.50 14.77 -1.11
N HIS A 255 13.51 14.43 -1.92
CA HIS A 255 13.28 13.90 -3.26
C HIS A 255 12.56 12.57 -3.21
N ILE A 256 12.97 11.64 -2.34
CA ILE A 256 12.31 10.35 -2.16
C ILE A 256 10.86 10.55 -1.71
N GLN A 257 10.60 11.44 -0.76
CA GLN A 257 9.25 11.81 -0.32
C GLN A 257 8.38 12.26 -1.52
N GLN A 258 8.91 13.15 -2.35
CA GLN A 258 8.23 13.68 -3.52
C GLN A 258 7.94 12.58 -4.55
N TRP A 259 8.92 11.74 -4.90
CA TRP A 259 8.77 10.66 -5.87
C TRP A 259 7.79 9.59 -5.39
N LEU A 260 7.81 9.29 -4.11
CA LEU A 260 6.85 8.37 -3.50
C LEU A 260 5.44 8.99 -3.35
N GLY A 261 5.29 10.30 -3.40
CA GLY A 261 4.02 10.99 -3.17
C GLY A 261 3.53 10.83 -1.73
N HIS A 262 4.44 10.93 -0.75
CA HIS A 262 4.09 10.93 0.66
C HIS A 262 3.73 12.34 1.10
N LYS A 263 2.53 12.51 1.67
CA LYS A 263 2.06 13.82 2.16
C LYS A 263 2.85 14.34 3.36
N ARG A 264 3.34 13.43 4.20
CA ARG A 264 4.08 13.73 5.42
C ARG A 264 5.47 13.14 5.34
N LEU A 265 6.47 13.88 5.81
CA LEU A 265 7.86 13.42 5.80
C LEU A 265 8.05 12.22 6.74
N GLU A 266 7.30 12.17 7.85
CA GLU A 266 7.36 11.07 8.82
C GLU A 266 7.11 9.70 8.17
N THR A 267 6.28 9.67 7.10
CA THR A 267 6.03 8.44 6.35
C THR A 267 7.28 7.97 5.59
N THR A 268 8.18 8.88 5.22
CA THR A 268 9.43 8.57 4.51
C THR A 268 10.58 8.37 5.52
N ALA A 269 10.54 9.08 6.65
CA ALA A 269 11.57 9.02 7.68
C ALA A 269 11.75 7.62 8.30
N ILE A 270 10.74 6.76 8.21
CA ILE A 270 10.86 5.36 8.64
C ILE A 270 11.99 4.60 7.92
N TYR A 271 12.33 5.00 6.71
CA TYR A 271 13.40 4.37 5.92
C TYR A 271 14.79 4.74 6.41
N LEU A 272 14.96 5.88 7.11
CA LEU A 272 16.24 6.23 7.74
C LEU A 272 16.67 5.24 8.81
N ASN A 273 15.70 4.59 9.47
CA ASN A 273 16.00 3.56 10.48
C ASN A 273 16.37 2.21 9.87
N ILE A 274 16.26 2.05 8.55
CA ILE A 274 16.53 0.79 7.86
C ILE A 274 17.76 0.93 6.98
N ALA A 275 17.95 2.09 6.36
CA ALA A 275 19.08 2.37 5.49
C ALA A 275 20.38 2.27 6.28
N GLU A 276 21.26 1.38 5.85
CA GLU A 276 22.66 1.40 6.24
C GLU A 276 23.27 2.62 5.58
N THR A 277 23.20 3.76 6.28
CA THR A 277 23.78 4.99 5.76
C THR A 277 25.29 4.80 5.65
N HIS A 278 25.87 5.08 4.49
CA HIS A 278 27.32 5.08 4.28
C HIS A 278 28.09 6.00 5.28
N SER A 279 27.35 6.66 6.18
CA SER A 279 27.92 7.42 7.30
C SER A 279 28.86 6.62 8.17
N ASP A 280 28.63 5.30 8.32
CA ASP A 280 29.49 4.45 9.16
C ASP A 280 30.86 4.21 8.52
N GLN A 281 30.97 4.29 7.19
CA GLN A 281 32.25 4.16 6.46
C GLN A 281 32.97 5.48 6.21
N ARG A 282 32.27 6.62 6.37
CA ARG A 282 32.80 7.96 6.11
C ARG A 282 32.47 8.96 7.21
N TRP A 283 32.12 8.44 8.41
CA TRP A 283 31.86 9.36 9.52
C TRP A 283 33.17 10.09 9.87
N VAL A 284 33.15 11.40 9.70
CA VAL A 284 34.23 12.29 10.11
C VAL A 284 33.70 13.11 11.27
N GLY A 285 34.34 12.99 12.42
CA GLY A 285 33.93 13.75 13.59
C GLY A 285 34.00 15.26 13.36
N PRO A 286 33.14 16.05 14.05
CA PRO A 286 33.23 17.50 13.95
C PRO A 286 34.61 18.05 14.25
N THR A 287 35.35 17.43 15.17
CA THR A 287 36.73 17.78 15.50
C THR A 287 37.69 17.49 14.36
N ASP A 288 37.50 16.43 13.59
CA ASP A 288 38.33 16.10 12.43
C ASP A 288 38.05 17.03 11.24
N LEU A 289 36.82 17.54 11.15
CA LEU A 289 36.45 18.57 10.15
C LEU A 289 37.07 19.92 10.48
N ILE A 290 37.11 20.28 11.78
CA ILE A 290 37.64 21.56 12.24
C ILE A 290 39.17 21.53 12.30
N PHE A 291 39.73 20.38 12.69
CA PHE A 291 41.18 20.14 12.82
C PHE A 291 41.56 18.89 12.00
N PRO A 292 41.65 18.99 10.67
CA PRO A 292 41.97 17.84 9.84
C PRO A 292 43.36 17.29 10.22
N VAL A 293 43.40 16.02 10.59
CA VAL A 293 44.65 15.29 10.84
C VAL A 293 45.39 15.21 9.50
N LYS A 294 46.56 15.86 9.39
CA LYS A 294 47.40 15.73 8.21
C LYS A 294 47.85 14.26 8.10
N ALA A 295 47.52 13.62 6.97
CA ALA A 295 47.94 12.26 6.63
C ALA A 295 49.48 12.20 6.48
#